data_f27180e03f875ccb9aa38d2e5bce1bd4
#
_entry.id   f27180e03f875ccb9aa38d2e5bce1bd4
#
_cell.length_a   1.000
_cell.length_b   1.000
_cell.length_c   1.000
_cell.angle_alpha   90.00
_cell.angle_beta   90.00
_cell.angle_gamma   90.00
#
_symmetry.space_group_name_H-M   'P 1'
#
loop_
_entity.id
_entity.type
_entity.pdbx_description
1 polymer ?
#
loop_
_entity_poly.entity_id
_entity_poly.type
_entity_poly.pdbx_seq_one_letter_code
_entity_poly.pdbx_strand_id
1 'polypeptide(L)'
;MRYNGLDNGLATNGKPSPSPALVQPPWSTLYKDSTHDREQVVRTILQALRDVGYSQAAVVLECESGYQLESDDVAQLRHAVTNGVWDEAPVFLRRLGVAGDHERTARFLISQQKYLEQLEALQPTAALQTLRGELAVFCTEPERLHYLSSLIMCSSAADVMERAHWDGATGTSRPKLLTELQRLISPSLMLPPRRLDTLLSHAKSYQRSSCSHHAGTQADKDFSLYVNHSCSRTRFPTLTTHILAEHLDEVWRLEWSHDGRFLASASQDKTAIIWKIGDLQPDSDPTTRECLAERVLSGHDYAVNALAWSPDDTILLTSAEHVIKMWDASTGAFLRDLQNDSHSDMITSLVWLPDGTGFVSGSMDCHIVVWNSSGEKMYELGAIDEKPLSIRVTDLTITPDGSRLVAVGTVVSPPPINNNFDPSRQTRSMKVFSLSSRNELFSVGLTNEVTSVKATADSRYVLISHTPDEIQLWDLDSQRMCQKYTGHYHGKHVIRSSLGGSDEGFVLSGSEDQSLYIWKRETGVLIEVLSGHGNGCVNDVAWNPRDPGLFASCSDDHTIRLWSPPPSNLVGELHDRHGLLSR
;
A
#
# COMPACT_ATOMS: atom_id res chain seq x y z
N MET A 1 6.70 -47.97 -29.53
CA MET A 1 7.17 -48.81 -30.68
C MET A 1 8.66 -48.58 -30.84
N ARG A 2 9.43 -49.62 -30.68
CA ARG A 2 10.89 -49.65 -30.88
C ARG A 2 11.17 -49.69 -32.37
N TYR A 3 12.18 -48.92 -32.86
CA TYR A 3 12.88 -49.27 -34.07
C TYR A 3 14.40 -49.26 -33.80
N ASN A 4 14.98 -50.42 -34.05
CA ASN A 4 16.41 -50.69 -34.05
C ASN A 4 17.05 -50.33 -35.39
N GLY A 5 18.24 -49.78 -35.33
CA GLY A 5 19.47 -50.01 -36.01
C GLY A 5 19.54 -50.11 -37.55
N LEU A 6 20.50 -49.37 -38.06
CA LEU A 6 21.55 -49.93 -38.96
C LEU A 6 22.62 -48.81 -39.20
N ASP A 7 23.82 -49.17 -38.79
CA ASP A 7 25.09 -48.56 -39.20
C ASP A 7 25.24 -48.55 -40.73
N ASN A 8 25.72 -47.42 -41.27
CA ASN A 8 26.65 -47.46 -42.40
C ASN A 8 27.38 -46.11 -42.49
N GLY A 9 28.67 -46.17 -42.22
CA GLY A 9 29.58 -45.04 -42.40
C GLY A 9 29.75 -44.63 -43.87
N LEU A 10 29.74 -43.35 -44.09
CA LEU A 10 30.34 -42.69 -45.24
C LEU A 10 30.82 -41.32 -44.80
N ALA A 11 32.16 -41.19 -44.68
CA ALA A 11 32.83 -39.95 -44.50
C ALA A 11 32.55 -39.06 -45.73
N THR A 12 31.76 -38.01 -45.56
CA THR A 12 31.69 -36.93 -46.53
C THR A 12 32.25 -35.66 -45.92
N ASN A 13 33.28 -35.12 -46.57
CA ASN A 13 33.87 -33.82 -46.34
C ASN A 13 32.77 -32.75 -46.30
N GLY A 14 32.28 -32.37 -45.13
CA GLY A 14 31.34 -31.29 -44.93
C GLY A 14 32.10 -29.94 -45.08
N LYS A 15 31.79 -29.22 -46.15
CA LYS A 15 32.08 -27.77 -46.16
C LYS A 15 31.42 -27.14 -44.98
N PRO A 16 32.04 -26.14 -44.29
CA PRO A 16 31.34 -25.38 -43.22
C PRO A 16 30.05 -24.82 -43.79
N SER A 17 28.94 -25.09 -43.10
CA SER A 17 27.64 -24.50 -43.38
C SER A 17 27.81 -22.94 -43.39
N PRO A 18 27.22 -22.25 -44.38
CA PRO A 18 27.29 -20.78 -44.40
C PRO A 18 26.70 -20.24 -43.08
N SER A 19 27.43 -19.32 -42.46
CA SER A 19 26.94 -18.56 -41.31
C SER A 19 25.55 -18.01 -41.65
N PRO A 20 24.58 -18.11 -40.74
CA PRO A 20 23.25 -17.56 -41.01
C PRO A 20 23.37 -16.07 -41.40
N ALA A 21 22.84 -15.71 -42.52
CA ALA A 21 22.88 -14.35 -43.00
C ALA A 21 22.10 -13.46 -42.01
N LEU A 22 22.68 -12.36 -41.59
CA LEU A 22 22.04 -11.32 -40.78
C LEU A 22 20.74 -10.89 -41.46
N VAL A 23 19.61 -11.33 -40.95
CA VAL A 23 18.29 -10.93 -41.41
C VAL A 23 17.89 -9.68 -40.62
N GLN A 24 18.36 -8.53 -41.08
CA GLN A 24 17.88 -7.24 -40.56
C GLN A 24 16.63 -6.81 -41.30
N PRO A 25 15.45 -6.72 -40.67
CA PRO A 25 14.32 -6.06 -41.29
C PRO A 25 14.59 -4.56 -41.50
N PRO A 26 13.94 -3.95 -42.48
CA PRO A 26 14.22 -2.56 -42.91
C PRO A 26 13.78 -1.46 -41.92
N TRP A 27 13.31 -1.82 -40.70
CA TRP A 27 12.87 -0.88 -39.67
C TRP A 27 13.57 -1.12 -38.35
N SER A 28 13.80 -0.04 -37.58
CA SER A 28 14.45 -0.04 -36.26
C SER A 28 13.50 -0.46 -35.12
N THR A 29 12.19 -0.48 -35.36
CA THR A 29 11.16 -0.84 -34.40
C THR A 29 10.88 -2.35 -34.40
N LEU A 30 10.25 -2.87 -33.32
CA LEU A 30 9.90 -4.28 -33.17
C LEU A 30 9.00 -4.77 -34.31
N TYR A 31 7.96 -4.02 -34.61
CA TYR A 31 7.05 -4.19 -35.77
C TYR A 31 6.96 -2.88 -36.55
N LYS A 32 6.46 -2.92 -37.77
CA LYS A 32 6.35 -1.75 -38.64
C LYS A 32 5.51 -0.61 -38.06
N ASP A 33 4.54 -0.96 -37.23
CA ASP A 33 3.58 -0.08 -36.56
C ASP A 33 3.85 0.10 -35.04
N SER A 34 4.94 -0.50 -34.54
CA SER A 34 5.33 -0.42 -33.14
C SER A 34 6.18 0.81 -32.86
N THR A 35 6.01 1.38 -31.66
CA THR A 35 6.87 2.45 -31.12
C THR A 35 8.09 1.91 -30.36
N HIS A 36 8.16 0.59 -30.13
CA HIS A 36 9.21 -0.04 -29.34
C HIS A 36 10.48 -0.26 -30.16
N ASP A 37 11.61 0.18 -29.62
CA ASP A 37 12.93 -0.04 -30.20
C ASP A 37 13.26 -1.53 -30.23
N ARG A 38 13.64 -2.02 -31.40
CA ARG A 38 13.96 -3.42 -31.64
C ARG A 38 15.17 -3.89 -30.82
N GLU A 39 16.23 -3.07 -30.74
CA GLU A 39 17.43 -3.42 -29.97
C GLU A 39 17.09 -3.65 -28.50
N GLN A 40 16.31 -2.74 -27.90
CA GLN A 40 15.92 -2.84 -26.49
C GLN A 40 15.11 -4.10 -26.21
N VAL A 41 14.18 -4.46 -27.12
CA VAL A 41 13.35 -5.66 -26.97
C VAL A 41 14.20 -6.93 -27.13
N VAL A 42 15.05 -6.99 -28.18
CA VAL A 42 15.93 -8.15 -28.41
C VAL A 42 16.88 -8.37 -27.24
N ARG A 43 17.52 -7.30 -26.71
CA ARG A 43 18.39 -7.40 -25.55
C ARG A 43 17.65 -7.87 -24.28
N THR A 44 16.40 -7.43 -24.09
CA THR A 44 15.57 -7.92 -22.98
C THR A 44 15.24 -9.41 -23.13
N ILE A 45 14.95 -9.87 -24.36
CA ILE A 45 14.71 -11.31 -24.64
C ILE A 45 16.00 -12.12 -24.42
N LEU A 46 17.15 -11.62 -24.86
CA LEU A 46 18.45 -12.26 -24.65
C LEU A 46 18.74 -12.47 -23.16
N GLN A 47 18.48 -11.44 -22.34
CA GLN A 47 18.61 -11.55 -20.89
C GLN A 47 17.65 -12.63 -20.35
N ALA A 48 16.38 -12.59 -20.74
CA ALA A 48 15.37 -13.54 -20.27
C ALA A 48 15.74 -14.99 -20.65
N LEU A 49 16.26 -15.22 -21.88
CA LEU A 49 16.71 -16.54 -22.29
C LEU A 49 17.87 -17.05 -21.42
N ARG A 50 18.83 -16.18 -21.06
CA ARG A 50 19.94 -16.54 -20.16
C ARG A 50 19.46 -16.79 -18.73
N ASP A 51 18.54 -15.98 -18.22
CA ASP A 51 17.98 -16.11 -16.88
C ASP A 51 17.21 -17.44 -16.71
N VAL A 52 16.50 -17.90 -17.76
CA VAL A 52 15.77 -19.17 -17.78
C VAL A 52 16.70 -20.38 -18.06
N GLY A 53 17.95 -20.15 -18.49
CA GLY A 53 18.94 -21.19 -18.74
C GLY A 53 19.12 -21.59 -20.21
N TYR A 54 18.43 -20.92 -21.16
CA TYR A 54 18.55 -21.19 -22.61
C TYR A 54 19.75 -20.46 -23.24
N SER A 55 20.96 -20.68 -22.70
CA SER A 55 22.16 -19.97 -23.12
C SER A 55 22.52 -20.16 -24.59
N GLN A 56 22.32 -21.35 -25.15
CA GLN A 56 22.59 -21.62 -26.56
C GLN A 56 21.65 -20.85 -27.50
N ALA A 57 20.35 -20.81 -27.16
CA ALA A 57 19.37 -20.03 -27.91
C ALA A 57 19.69 -18.53 -27.89
N ALA A 58 20.17 -18.03 -26.76
CA ALA A 58 20.62 -16.64 -26.65
C ALA A 58 21.81 -16.34 -27.59
N VAL A 59 22.81 -17.22 -27.65
CA VAL A 59 23.96 -17.05 -28.57
C VAL A 59 23.50 -17.05 -30.05
N VAL A 60 22.59 -17.95 -30.41
CA VAL A 60 22.05 -17.97 -31.78
C VAL A 60 21.32 -16.67 -32.09
N LEU A 61 20.48 -16.18 -31.18
CA LEU A 61 19.76 -14.92 -31.33
C LEU A 61 20.72 -13.71 -31.43
N GLU A 62 21.81 -13.68 -30.66
CA GLU A 62 22.86 -12.65 -30.76
C GLU A 62 23.51 -12.66 -32.17
N CYS A 63 23.82 -13.85 -32.69
CA CYS A 63 24.39 -14.01 -34.04
C CYS A 63 23.42 -13.58 -35.16
N GLU A 64 22.14 -13.94 -35.06
CA GLU A 64 21.15 -13.62 -36.08
C GLU A 64 20.72 -12.14 -36.05
N SER A 65 20.56 -11.57 -34.85
CA SER A 65 20.10 -10.19 -34.69
C SER A 65 21.22 -9.16 -34.84
N GLY A 66 22.48 -9.57 -34.57
CA GLY A 66 23.63 -8.68 -34.51
C GLY A 66 23.68 -7.79 -33.25
N TYR A 67 22.71 -7.94 -32.33
CA TYR A 67 22.70 -7.22 -31.07
C TYR A 67 23.31 -8.06 -29.97
N GLN A 68 24.24 -7.47 -29.19
CA GLN A 68 24.83 -8.09 -28.02
C GLN A 68 24.07 -7.72 -26.76
N LEU A 69 23.95 -8.65 -25.80
CA LEU A 69 23.34 -8.37 -24.50
C LEU A 69 24.12 -7.29 -23.74
N GLU A 70 25.44 -7.41 -23.71
CA GLU A 70 26.36 -6.51 -23.03
C GLU A 70 27.49 -6.09 -23.97
N SER A 71 27.96 -4.85 -23.82
CA SER A 71 29.19 -4.41 -24.49
C SER A 71 30.42 -5.07 -23.91
N ASP A 72 31.51 -5.11 -24.66
CA ASP A 72 32.78 -5.69 -24.19
C ASP A 72 33.28 -5.04 -22.87
N ASP A 73 33.09 -3.72 -22.71
CA ASP A 73 33.49 -3.03 -21.47
C ASP A 73 32.63 -3.45 -20.27
N VAL A 74 31.32 -3.73 -20.45
CA VAL A 74 30.45 -4.27 -19.40
C VAL A 74 30.85 -5.70 -19.03
N ALA A 75 31.14 -6.54 -20.03
CA ALA A 75 31.60 -7.90 -19.83
C ALA A 75 32.94 -7.94 -19.06
N GLN A 76 33.86 -7.04 -19.40
CA GLN A 76 35.14 -6.90 -18.72
C GLN A 76 34.99 -6.38 -17.28
N LEU A 77 34.09 -5.40 -17.04
CA LEU A 77 33.75 -4.95 -15.68
C LEU A 77 33.19 -6.09 -14.84
N ARG A 78 32.25 -6.86 -15.39
CA ARG A 78 31.68 -8.03 -14.72
C ARG A 78 32.76 -9.05 -14.37
N HIS A 79 33.62 -9.35 -15.31
CA HIS A 79 34.75 -10.27 -15.12
C HIS A 79 35.70 -9.77 -14.03
N ALA A 80 36.06 -8.49 -14.05
CA ALA A 80 36.93 -7.88 -13.05
C ALA A 80 36.36 -7.96 -11.64
N VAL A 81 35.08 -7.64 -11.47
CA VAL A 81 34.35 -7.70 -10.17
C VAL A 81 34.22 -9.15 -9.70
N THR A 82 33.83 -10.07 -10.57
CA THR A 82 33.61 -11.48 -10.21
C THR A 82 34.92 -12.16 -9.80
N ASN A 83 36.02 -11.86 -10.48
CA ASN A 83 37.33 -12.46 -10.21
C ASN A 83 38.18 -11.67 -9.19
N GLY A 84 37.69 -10.52 -8.70
CA GLY A 84 38.39 -9.72 -7.69
C GLY A 84 39.61 -8.95 -8.25
N VAL A 85 39.57 -8.59 -9.55
CA VAL A 85 40.61 -7.76 -10.19
C VAL A 85 40.28 -6.28 -9.97
N TRP A 86 40.50 -5.81 -8.74
CA TRP A 86 39.99 -4.52 -8.26
C TRP A 86 40.63 -3.30 -8.92
N ASP A 87 41.84 -3.42 -9.43
CA ASP A 87 42.60 -2.30 -10.03
C ASP A 87 42.08 -1.95 -11.45
N GLU A 88 41.47 -2.91 -12.15
CA GLU A 88 40.91 -2.73 -13.50
C GLU A 88 39.46 -2.22 -13.47
N ALA A 89 38.67 -2.61 -12.48
CA ALA A 89 37.26 -2.25 -12.39
C ALA A 89 36.96 -0.73 -12.51
N PRO A 90 37.74 0.19 -11.87
CA PRO A 90 37.56 1.63 -12.03
C PRO A 90 37.86 2.15 -13.45
N VAL A 91 38.71 1.46 -14.20
CA VAL A 91 39.04 1.84 -15.58
C VAL A 91 37.84 1.60 -16.50
N PHE A 92 37.20 0.43 -16.36
CA PHE A 92 35.99 0.09 -17.13
C PHE A 92 34.80 0.98 -16.78
N LEU A 93 34.63 1.35 -15.50
CA LEU A 93 33.59 2.31 -15.10
C LEU A 93 33.71 3.65 -15.82
N ARG A 94 34.89 4.17 -15.97
CA ARG A 94 35.12 5.43 -16.73
C ARG A 94 34.81 5.27 -18.22
N ARG A 95 35.18 4.13 -18.84
CA ARG A 95 34.89 3.85 -20.24
C ARG A 95 33.36 3.75 -20.47
N LEU A 96 32.63 3.25 -19.47
CA LEU A 96 31.15 3.21 -19.49
C LEU A 96 30.50 4.58 -19.24
N GLY A 97 31.30 5.65 -19.08
CA GLY A 97 30.78 7.00 -18.94
C GLY A 97 30.15 7.32 -17.58
N VAL A 98 30.43 6.50 -16.56
CA VAL A 98 30.00 6.81 -15.18
C VAL A 98 30.81 7.98 -14.68
N ALA A 99 30.16 9.09 -14.30
CA ALA A 99 30.81 10.34 -13.92
C ALA A 99 30.16 10.99 -12.69
N GLY A 100 30.82 11.95 -12.07
CA GLY A 100 30.29 12.75 -10.96
C GLY A 100 30.11 11.93 -9.68
N ASP A 101 28.98 12.12 -9.03
CA ASP A 101 28.66 11.45 -7.76
C ASP A 101 28.48 9.93 -7.92
N HIS A 102 27.98 9.46 -9.05
CA HIS A 102 27.87 8.04 -9.36
C HIS A 102 29.26 7.37 -9.46
N GLU A 103 30.24 8.03 -10.09
CA GLU A 103 31.61 7.53 -10.14
C GLU A 103 32.23 7.44 -8.75
N ARG A 104 32.02 8.48 -7.92
CA ARG A 104 32.51 8.51 -6.54
C ARG A 104 31.95 7.37 -5.72
N THR A 105 30.62 7.17 -5.78
CA THR A 105 29.91 6.09 -5.09
C THR A 105 30.38 4.71 -5.58
N ALA A 106 30.47 4.51 -6.89
CA ALA A 106 30.94 3.24 -7.47
C ALA A 106 32.36 2.89 -7.03
N ARG A 107 33.28 3.87 -7.05
CA ARG A 107 34.66 3.68 -6.57
C ARG A 107 34.69 3.37 -5.08
N PHE A 108 33.90 4.05 -4.27
CA PHE A 108 33.80 3.75 -2.85
C PHE A 108 33.38 2.30 -2.61
N LEU A 109 32.34 1.81 -3.31
CA LEU A 109 31.85 0.44 -3.18
C LEU A 109 32.92 -0.60 -3.59
N ILE A 110 33.64 -0.37 -4.70
CA ILE A 110 34.73 -1.25 -5.16
C ILE A 110 35.87 -1.25 -4.15
N SER A 111 36.29 -0.07 -3.68
CA SER A 111 37.39 0.03 -2.70
C SER A 111 36.97 -0.57 -1.34
N GLN A 112 35.70 -0.48 -0.95
CA GLN A 112 35.19 -1.13 0.25
C GLN A 112 35.26 -2.66 0.14
N GLN A 113 34.88 -3.24 -0.98
CA GLN A 113 34.99 -4.68 -1.21
C GLN A 113 36.45 -5.13 -1.21
N LYS A 114 37.31 -4.43 -1.95
CA LYS A 114 38.79 -4.67 -1.96
C LYS A 114 39.38 -4.65 -0.55
N TYR A 115 38.96 -3.66 0.26
CA TYR A 115 39.40 -3.50 1.64
C TYR A 115 38.99 -4.69 2.53
N LEU A 116 37.71 -5.12 2.44
CA LEU A 116 37.21 -6.26 3.22
C LEU A 116 37.93 -7.56 2.83
N GLU A 117 38.18 -7.80 1.54
CA GLU A 117 38.92 -8.98 1.07
C GLU A 117 40.37 -8.96 1.51
N GLN A 118 41.01 -7.78 1.58
CA GLN A 118 42.39 -7.65 2.12
C GLN A 118 42.42 -7.95 3.63
N LEU A 119 41.40 -7.57 4.39
CA LEU A 119 41.27 -7.92 5.81
C LEU A 119 41.04 -9.43 6.00
N GLU A 120 40.18 -10.05 5.18
CA GLU A 120 39.95 -11.50 5.19
C GLU A 120 41.24 -12.27 4.90
N ALA A 121 42.04 -11.78 3.96
CA ALA A 121 43.33 -12.34 3.61
C ALA A 121 44.44 -12.04 4.64
N LEU A 122 44.11 -11.41 5.76
CA LEU A 122 45.05 -11.01 6.83
C LEU A 122 46.22 -10.13 6.32
N GLN A 123 45.91 -9.17 5.43
CA GLN A 123 46.84 -8.21 4.86
C GLN A 123 46.60 -6.79 5.40
N PRO A 124 46.86 -6.49 6.68
CA PRO A 124 46.48 -5.21 7.29
C PRO A 124 47.21 -4.01 6.70
N THR A 125 48.44 -4.19 6.20
CA THR A 125 49.23 -3.12 5.54
C THR A 125 48.60 -2.69 4.22
N ALA A 126 48.14 -3.62 3.38
CA ALA A 126 47.44 -3.35 2.13
C ALA A 126 46.06 -2.74 2.41
N ALA A 127 45.31 -3.28 3.38
CA ALA A 127 44.06 -2.74 3.81
C ALA A 127 44.17 -1.29 4.30
N LEU A 128 45.22 -0.96 5.08
CA LEU A 128 45.44 0.40 5.54
C LEU A 128 45.77 1.37 4.38
N GLN A 129 46.49 0.90 3.37
CA GLN A 129 46.76 1.69 2.15
C GLN A 129 45.47 1.97 1.39
N THR A 130 44.63 0.96 1.20
CA THR A 130 43.31 1.11 0.55
C THR A 130 42.39 2.05 1.35
N LEU A 131 42.39 1.94 2.68
CA LEU A 131 41.59 2.82 3.55
C LEU A 131 42.01 4.29 3.39
N ARG A 132 43.33 4.58 3.43
CA ARG A 132 43.83 5.97 3.36
C ARG A 132 43.86 6.53 1.93
N GLY A 133 44.20 5.71 0.95
CA GLY A 133 44.39 6.15 -0.43
C GLY A 133 43.14 6.19 -1.27
N GLU A 134 42.19 5.31 -0.97
CA GLU A 134 40.96 5.16 -1.77
C GLU A 134 39.69 5.49 -0.95
N LEU A 135 39.39 4.77 0.13
CA LEU A 135 38.16 4.94 0.88
C LEU A 135 38.01 6.33 1.49
N ALA A 136 39.06 6.88 2.09
CA ALA A 136 39.03 8.22 2.68
C ALA A 136 38.77 9.34 1.64
N VAL A 137 39.17 9.11 0.38
CA VAL A 137 38.99 10.09 -0.71
C VAL A 137 37.55 10.07 -1.25
N PHE A 138 36.91 8.90 -1.30
CA PHE A 138 35.59 8.74 -1.92
C PHE A 138 34.45 8.72 -0.91
N CYS A 139 34.71 8.58 0.39
CA CYS A 139 33.71 8.55 1.44
C CYS A 139 33.12 9.94 1.69
N THR A 140 31.79 10.02 1.68
CA THR A 140 31.03 11.24 2.01
C THR A 140 30.56 11.26 3.48
N GLU A 141 30.52 10.09 4.15
CA GLU A 141 29.99 9.91 5.49
C GLU A 141 31.13 9.56 6.48
N PRO A 142 31.51 10.48 7.38
CA PRO A 142 32.61 10.23 8.33
C PRO A 142 32.36 9.02 9.24
N GLU A 143 31.11 8.80 9.66
CA GLU A 143 30.75 7.67 10.54
C GLU A 143 31.05 6.31 9.90
N ARG A 144 30.73 6.20 8.61
CA ARG A 144 31.02 4.98 7.83
C ARG A 144 32.51 4.72 7.70
N LEU A 145 33.30 5.77 7.53
CA LEU A 145 34.77 5.65 7.49
C LEU A 145 35.34 5.24 8.86
N HIS A 146 34.80 5.80 9.95
CA HIS A 146 35.18 5.39 11.32
C HIS A 146 34.85 3.92 11.57
N TYR A 147 33.65 3.49 11.17
CA TYR A 147 33.27 2.09 11.26
C TYR A 147 34.24 1.17 10.50
N LEU A 148 34.52 1.47 9.22
CA LEU A 148 35.46 0.68 8.42
C LEU A 148 36.88 0.68 9.03
N SER A 149 37.33 1.80 9.59
CA SER A 149 38.66 1.86 10.24
C SER A 149 38.76 0.97 11.48
N SER A 150 37.64 0.77 12.21
CA SER A 150 37.61 -0.11 13.38
C SER A 150 37.82 -1.59 13.02
N LEU A 151 37.44 -2.01 11.79
CA LEU A 151 37.60 -3.39 11.32
C LEU A 151 39.09 -3.83 11.17
N ILE A 152 40.04 -2.90 11.08
CA ILE A 152 41.48 -3.23 11.06
C ILE A 152 41.91 -3.94 12.35
N MET A 153 41.22 -3.70 13.45
CA MET A 153 41.51 -4.30 14.75
C MET A 153 41.06 -5.75 14.88
N CYS A 154 40.37 -6.28 13.87
CA CYS A 154 39.92 -7.68 13.87
C CYS A 154 41.13 -8.63 13.80
N SER A 155 41.11 -9.65 14.63
CA SER A 155 42.23 -10.61 14.76
C SER A 155 42.11 -11.82 13.83
N SER A 156 40.95 -12.07 13.27
CA SER A 156 40.68 -13.22 12.38
C SER A 156 39.71 -12.87 11.26
N ALA A 157 39.74 -13.66 10.18
CA ALA A 157 38.77 -13.52 9.08
C ALA A 157 37.31 -13.68 9.55
N ALA A 158 37.05 -14.59 10.50
CA ALA A 158 35.74 -14.79 11.06
C ALA A 158 35.23 -13.55 11.83
N ASP A 159 36.10 -12.88 12.58
CA ASP A 159 35.78 -11.63 13.29
C ASP A 159 35.46 -10.48 12.32
N VAL A 160 36.15 -10.42 11.17
CA VAL A 160 35.84 -9.46 10.09
C VAL A 160 34.46 -9.74 9.51
N MET A 161 34.15 -10.99 9.18
CA MET A 161 32.84 -11.39 8.61
C MET A 161 31.68 -11.06 9.55
N GLU A 162 31.82 -11.37 10.84
CA GLU A 162 30.81 -11.12 11.86
C GLU A 162 30.58 -9.61 12.06
N ARG A 163 31.64 -8.85 12.31
CA ARG A 163 31.53 -7.40 12.57
C ARG A 163 31.11 -6.60 11.35
N ALA A 164 31.56 -6.98 10.16
CA ALA A 164 31.19 -6.31 8.92
C ALA A 164 29.82 -6.78 8.37
N HIS A 165 29.17 -7.76 8.98
CA HIS A 165 27.98 -8.43 8.43
C HIS A 165 28.17 -8.86 6.97
N TRP A 166 29.35 -9.43 6.69
CA TRP A 166 29.82 -9.73 5.35
C TRP A 166 30.12 -11.25 5.20
N ASP A 167 29.71 -11.82 4.08
CA ASP A 167 29.75 -13.27 3.83
C ASP A 167 31.05 -13.78 3.18
N GLY A 168 32.09 -12.94 3.14
CA GLY A 168 33.40 -13.28 2.58
C GLY A 168 33.50 -13.11 1.06
N ALA A 169 34.72 -13.19 0.54
CA ALA A 169 35.00 -13.09 -0.89
C ALA A 169 34.42 -14.25 -1.71
N THR A 170 34.29 -15.42 -1.09
CA THR A 170 33.74 -16.64 -1.70
C THR A 170 32.18 -16.71 -1.60
N GLY A 171 31.59 -15.81 -0.83
CA GLY A 171 30.15 -15.71 -0.62
C GLY A 171 29.43 -14.97 -1.75
N THR A 172 28.35 -14.28 -1.37
CA THR A 172 27.50 -13.52 -2.31
C THR A 172 27.89 -12.04 -2.43
N SER A 173 28.98 -11.61 -1.77
CA SER A 173 29.40 -10.21 -1.69
C SER A 173 29.73 -9.59 -3.05
N ARG A 174 30.47 -10.29 -3.92
CA ARG A 174 30.79 -9.82 -5.27
C ARG A 174 29.59 -9.72 -6.20
N PRO A 175 28.67 -10.71 -6.26
CA PRO A 175 27.39 -10.56 -6.95
C PRO A 175 26.52 -9.41 -6.42
N LYS A 176 26.47 -9.19 -5.11
CA LYS A 176 25.77 -8.05 -4.51
C LYS A 176 26.37 -6.72 -4.96
N LEU A 177 27.72 -6.59 -4.87
CA LEU A 177 28.44 -5.42 -5.37
C LEU A 177 28.12 -5.16 -6.85
N LEU A 178 28.12 -6.19 -7.68
CA LEU A 178 27.78 -6.04 -9.10
C LEU A 178 26.36 -5.50 -9.30
N THR A 179 25.40 -5.95 -8.49
CA THR A 179 24.03 -5.46 -8.51
C THR A 179 23.94 -3.99 -8.08
N GLU A 180 24.71 -3.56 -7.10
CA GLU A 180 24.78 -2.15 -6.68
C GLU A 180 25.43 -1.27 -7.75
N LEU A 181 26.53 -1.71 -8.35
CA LEU A 181 27.19 -1.00 -9.46
C LEU A 181 26.27 -0.86 -10.66
N GLN A 182 25.46 -1.87 -10.95
CA GLN A 182 24.48 -1.85 -12.03
C GLN A 182 23.45 -0.72 -11.90
N ARG A 183 23.09 -0.33 -10.67
CA ARG A 183 22.19 0.80 -10.41
C ARG A 183 22.81 2.16 -10.75
N LEU A 184 24.13 2.24 -10.76
CA LEU A 184 24.89 3.46 -11.04
C LEU A 184 25.28 3.60 -12.52
N ILE A 185 25.18 2.51 -13.28
CA ILE A 185 25.46 2.46 -14.73
C ILE A 185 24.16 2.70 -15.49
N SER A 186 24.25 3.38 -16.65
CA SER A 186 23.05 3.60 -17.49
C SER A 186 22.38 2.26 -17.86
N PRO A 187 21.06 2.13 -17.66
CA PRO A 187 20.30 0.93 -18.08
C PRO A 187 20.42 0.58 -19.56
N SER A 188 20.78 1.54 -20.41
CA SER A 188 21.04 1.30 -21.85
C SER A 188 22.31 0.48 -22.08
N LEU A 189 23.31 0.59 -21.21
CA LEU A 189 24.56 -0.17 -21.27
C LEU A 189 24.44 -1.50 -20.53
N MET A 190 23.90 -1.49 -19.32
CA MET A 190 23.77 -2.66 -18.46
C MET A 190 22.31 -2.82 -18.03
N LEU A 191 21.60 -3.78 -18.62
CA LEU A 191 20.19 -4.05 -18.31
C LEU A 191 20.02 -4.49 -16.84
N PRO A 192 19.03 -3.93 -16.12
CA PRO A 192 18.69 -4.41 -14.78
C PRO A 192 18.38 -5.91 -14.77
N PRO A 193 18.69 -6.65 -13.70
CA PRO A 193 18.43 -8.09 -13.66
C PRO A 193 16.92 -8.35 -13.76
N ARG A 194 16.53 -9.45 -14.42
CA ARG A 194 15.15 -9.88 -14.60
C ARG A 194 14.23 -8.79 -15.18
N ARG A 195 14.72 -8.02 -16.15
CA ARG A 195 13.95 -6.88 -16.69
C ARG A 195 12.62 -7.30 -17.30
N LEU A 196 12.57 -8.43 -18.01
CA LEU A 196 11.32 -8.94 -18.58
C LEU A 196 10.28 -9.24 -17.50
N ASP A 197 10.69 -9.91 -16.41
CA ASP A 197 9.81 -10.21 -15.27
C ASP A 197 9.25 -8.93 -14.63
N THR A 198 10.10 -7.92 -14.46
CA THR A 198 9.68 -6.60 -13.98
C THR A 198 8.64 -5.95 -14.91
N LEU A 199 8.87 -5.98 -16.22
CA LEU A 199 7.93 -5.42 -17.20
C LEU A 199 6.59 -6.17 -17.21
N LEU A 200 6.62 -7.49 -17.12
CA LEU A 200 5.42 -8.32 -17.00
C LEU A 200 4.67 -8.05 -15.70
N SER A 201 5.38 -7.83 -14.60
CA SER A 201 4.79 -7.44 -13.32
C SER A 201 4.10 -6.07 -13.40
N HIS A 202 4.72 -5.10 -14.08
CA HIS A 202 4.09 -3.80 -14.34
C HIS A 202 2.86 -3.93 -15.24
N ALA A 203 2.93 -4.74 -16.28
CA ALA A 203 1.79 -5.01 -17.16
C ALA A 203 0.64 -5.69 -16.38
N LYS A 204 0.96 -6.64 -15.50
CA LYS A 204 -0.01 -7.28 -14.60
C LYS A 204 -0.67 -6.25 -13.67
N SER A 205 0.11 -5.40 -13.02
CA SER A 205 -0.41 -4.34 -12.15
C SER A 205 -1.32 -3.38 -12.92
N TYR A 206 -0.93 -2.97 -14.12
CA TYR A 206 -1.74 -2.12 -14.97
C TYR A 206 -3.07 -2.78 -15.37
N GLN A 207 -3.06 -4.07 -15.75
CA GLN A 207 -4.29 -4.79 -16.08
C GLN A 207 -5.23 -4.94 -14.87
N ARG A 208 -4.66 -5.12 -13.66
CA ARG A 208 -5.44 -5.13 -12.40
C ARG A 208 -6.09 -3.77 -12.13
N SER A 209 -5.32 -2.69 -12.21
CA SER A 209 -5.84 -1.35 -11.97
C SER A 209 -6.90 -0.96 -13.00
N SER A 210 -6.76 -1.40 -14.24
CA SER A 210 -7.72 -1.16 -15.31
C SER A 210 -8.98 -2.05 -15.22
N CYS A 211 -8.95 -3.16 -14.47
CA CYS A 211 -10.09 -4.05 -14.31
C CYS A 211 -11.13 -3.45 -13.38
N SER A 212 -12.39 -3.32 -13.85
CA SER A 212 -13.49 -2.66 -13.13
C SER A 212 -13.89 -3.39 -11.85
N HIS A 213 -13.88 -4.73 -11.83
CA HIS A 213 -14.40 -5.56 -10.74
C HIS A 213 -13.32 -6.39 -10.03
N HIS A 214 -12.04 -5.96 -10.09
CA HIS A 214 -10.94 -6.68 -9.45
C HIS A 214 -10.92 -6.41 -7.93
N ALA A 215 -11.71 -7.13 -7.15
CA ALA A 215 -11.84 -6.92 -5.71
C ALA A 215 -10.94 -7.85 -4.86
N GLY A 216 -10.47 -9.00 -5.36
CA GLY A 216 -9.88 -9.99 -4.48
C GLY A 216 -8.67 -10.77 -5.00
N THR A 217 -7.95 -11.40 -4.07
CA THR A 217 -6.75 -12.21 -4.29
C THR A 217 -7.02 -13.51 -5.10
N GLN A 218 -8.24 -14.03 -5.10
CA GLN A 218 -8.62 -15.20 -5.90
C GLN A 218 -8.45 -14.93 -7.41
N ALA A 219 -8.75 -13.71 -7.86
CA ALA A 219 -8.56 -13.28 -9.23
C ALA A 219 -7.08 -13.21 -9.66
N ASP A 220 -6.14 -13.18 -8.71
CA ASP A 220 -4.70 -13.19 -8.98
C ASP A 220 -4.18 -14.52 -9.47
N LYS A 221 -4.83 -15.63 -9.09
CA LYS A 221 -4.47 -16.98 -9.52
C LYS A 221 -4.85 -17.23 -10.98
N ASP A 222 -5.84 -16.48 -11.49
CA ASP A 222 -6.38 -16.62 -12.85
C ASP A 222 -5.67 -15.70 -13.87
N PHE A 223 -4.58 -15.00 -13.45
CA PHE A 223 -3.86 -14.11 -14.37
C PHE A 223 -3.14 -14.90 -15.45
N SER A 224 -3.50 -14.68 -16.71
CA SER A 224 -2.89 -15.28 -17.89
C SER A 224 -2.13 -14.23 -18.71
N LEU A 225 -0.96 -14.59 -19.21
CA LEU A 225 -0.22 -13.76 -20.17
C LEU A 225 -0.82 -13.80 -21.59
N TYR A 226 -1.74 -14.71 -21.86
CA TYR A 226 -2.33 -14.91 -23.18
C TYR A 226 -3.57 -14.06 -23.44
N VAL A 227 -4.25 -13.62 -22.35
CA VAL A 227 -5.52 -12.90 -22.41
C VAL A 227 -5.46 -11.70 -21.47
N ASN A 228 -6.05 -10.59 -21.87
CA ASN A 228 -6.19 -9.43 -20.97
C ASN A 228 -7.05 -9.81 -19.76
N HIS A 229 -6.61 -9.39 -18.58
CA HIS A 229 -7.32 -9.66 -17.33
C HIS A 229 -8.66 -8.91 -17.29
N SER A 230 -9.74 -9.64 -17.01
CA SER A 230 -11.06 -9.07 -16.74
C SER A 230 -11.79 -9.92 -15.70
N CYS A 231 -12.28 -9.29 -14.64
CA CYS A 231 -13.08 -9.95 -13.63
C CYS A 231 -14.57 -9.83 -13.97
N SER A 232 -15.30 -10.93 -13.78
CA SER A 232 -16.75 -10.91 -13.90
C SER A 232 -17.36 -10.13 -12.73
N ARG A 233 -18.43 -9.37 -12.98
CA ARG A 233 -19.25 -8.73 -11.96
C ARG A 233 -19.77 -9.73 -10.91
N THR A 234 -19.93 -10.99 -11.28
CA THR A 234 -20.40 -12.05 -10.38
C THR A 234 -19.39 -12.41 -9.28
N ARG A 235 -18.13 -11.97 -9.39
CA ARG A 235 -17.10 -12.11 -8.34
C ARG A 235 -17.00 -10.87 -7.45
N PHE A 236 -17.78 -9.84 -7.72
CA PHE A 236 -17.80 -8.61 -6.94
C PHE A 236 -18.91 -8.67 -5.86
N PRO A 237 -18.69 -8.13 -4.65
CA PRO A 237 -19.66 -8.22 -3.56
C PRO A 237 -20.85 -7.28 -3.83
N THR A 238 -21.88 -7.82 -4.50
CA THR A 238 -23.08 -7.08 -4.93
C THR A 238 -24.37 -7.58 -4.28
N LEU A 239 -24.30 -8.69 -3.54
CA LEU A 239 -25.46 -9.30 -2.93
C LEU A 239 -25.42 -9.16 -1.40
N THR A 240 -26.52 -8.70 -0.81
CA THR A 240 -26.74 -8.81 0.65
C THR A 240 -26.90 -10.28 1.02
N THR A 241 -25.95 -10.83 1.77
CA THR A 241 -25.98 -12.22 2.24
C THR A 241 -26.56 -12.36 3.63
N HIS A 242 -26.29 -11.38 4.50
CA HIS A 242 -26.78 -11.37 5.88
C HIS A 242 -27.33 -10.01 6.26
N ILE A 243 -28.35 -10.01 7.10
CA ILE A 243 -28.93 -8.83 7.71
C ILE A 243 -28.83 -9.03 9.23
N LEU A 244 -28.10 -8.16 9.91
CA LEU A 244 -27.93 -8.16 11.35
C LEU A 244 -28.87 -7.09 11.92
N ALA A 245 -29.85 -7.48 12.73
CA ALA A 245 -30.98 -6.63 13.14
C ALA A 245 -31.21 -6.68 14.66
N GLU A 246 -30.16 -6.72 15.47
CA GLU A 246 -30.23 -6.74 16.93
C GLU A 246 -30.29 -5.33 17.54
N HIS A 247 -29.90 -4.28 16.79
CA HIS A 247 -30.02 -2.91 17.24
C HIS A 247 -31.46 -2.44 17.25
N LEU A 248 -31.83 -1.63 18.24
CA LEU A 248 -33.18 -1.12 18.43
C LEU A 248 -33.40 0.26 17.82
N ASP A 249 -32.32 0.91 17.34
CA ASP A 249 -32.36 2.26 16.77
C ASP A 249 -31.29 2.39 15.69
N GLU A 250 -31.13 3.58 15.11
CA GLU A 250 -30.20 3.92 14.04
C GLU A 250 -28.78 3.42 14.33
N VAL A 251 -28.11 2.84 13.34
CA VAL A 251 -26.71 2.41 13.45
C VAL A 251 -25.83 3.41 12.71
N TRP A 252 -24.91 4.03 13.45
CA TRP A 252 -24.14 5.18 12.97
C TRP A 252 -22.72 4.87 12.56
N ARG A 253 -22.10 3.83 13.14
CA ARG A 253 -20.69 3.50 12.87
C ARG A 253 -20.45 2.00 12.79
N LEU A 254 -19.52 1.64 11.91
CA LEU A 254 -19.01 0.28 11.75
C LEU A 254 -17.49 0.28 11.76
N GLU A 255 -16.91 -0.72 12.38
CA GLU A 255 -15.46 -0.93 12.31
C GLU A 255 -15.13 -2.43 12.41
N TRP A 256 -14.34 -2.92 11.46
CA TRP A 256 -13.81 -4.28 11.50
C TRP A 256 -12.62 -4.39 12.45
N SER A 257 -12.49 -5.54 13.13
CA SER A 257 -11.23 -5.92 13.75
C SER A 257 -10.15 -6.09 12.68
N HIS A 258 -8.88 -5.90 13.05
CA HIS A 258 -7.75 -6.01 12.12
C HIS A 258 -7.59 -7.42 11.56
N ASP A 259 -8.01 -8.43 12.33
CA ASP A 259 -8.04 -9.83 11.90
C ASP A 259 -9.26 -10.17 11.01
N GLY A 260 -10.20 -9.23 10.82
CA GLY A 260 -11.37 -9.36 9.95
C GLY A 260 -12.43 -10.34 10.42
N ARG A 261 -12.31 -10.92 11.64
CA ARG A 261 -13.24 -11.89 12.20
C ARG A 261 -14.38 -11.27 12.99
N PHE A 262 -14.19 -10.03 13.47
CA PHE A 262 -15.20 -9.32 14.24
C PHE A 262 -15.55 -8.00 13.56
N LEU A 263 -16.81 -7.62 13.70
CA LEU A 263 -17.32 -6.32 13.31
C LEU A 263 -17.90 -5.64 14.55
N ALA A 264 -17.51 -4.41 14.82
CA ALA A 264 -18.14 -3.59 15.86
C ALA A 264 -19.12 -2.62 15.23
N SER A 265 -20.25 -2.42 15.87
CA SER A 265 -21.27 -1.42 15.49
C SER A 265 -21.61 -0.52 16.66
N ALA A 266 -21.93 0.74 16.36
CA ALA A 266 -22.37 1.73 17.35
C ALA A 266 -23.71 2.32 16.93
N SER A 267 -24.61 2.49 17.90
CA SER A 267 -25.99 2.87 17.63
C SER A 267 -26.50 3.98 18.56
N GLN A 268 -27.54 4.62 18.08
CA GLN A 268 -28.36 5.55 18.85
C GLN A 268 -29.07 4.87 20.02
N ASP A 269 -29.27 3.55 19.99
CA ASP A 269 -29.84 2.76 21.08
C ASP A 269 -28.96 2.69 22.35
N LYS A 270 -27.83 3.43 22.37
CA LYS A 270 -26.85 3.53 23.46
C LYS A 270 -26.04 2.24 23.69
N THR A 271 -26.01 1.37 22.69
CA THR A 271 -25.22 0.15 22.73
C THR A 271 -24.18 0.11 21.62
N ALA A 272 -23.12 -0.63 21.85
CA ALA A 272 -22.26 -1.13 20.80
C ALA A 272 -22.32 -2.66 20.79
N ILE A 273 -22.29 -3.27 19.62
CA ILE A 273 -22.36 -4.73 19.47
C ILE A 273 -21.12 -5.21 18.74
N ILE A 274 -20.49 -6.27 19.28
CA ILE A 274 -19.43 -7.01 18.62
C ILE A 274 -20.05 -8.24 17.96
N TRP A 275 -19.96 -8.27 16.64
CA TRP A 275 -20.45 -9.35 15.81
C TRP A 275 -19.30 -10.28 15.43
N LYS A 276 -19.48 -11.57 15.61
CA LYS A 276 -18.56 -12.59 15.11
C LYS A 276 -18.97 -12.99 13.72
N ILE A 277 -18.05 -12.86 12.78
CA ILE A 277 -18.24 -13.19 11.37
C ILE A 277 -17.36 -14.41 11.06
N GLY A 278 -17.99 -15.55 10.80
CA GLY A 278 -17.30 -16.80 10.51
C GLY A 278 -16.55 -16.77 9.18
N ASP A 279 -15.52 -17.59 9.06
CA ASP A 279 -14.78 -17.78 7.81
C ASP A 279 -15.66 -18.53 6.80
N LEU A 280 -15.59 -18.10 5.54
CA LEU A 280 -16.23 -18.82 4.44
C LEU A 280 -15.28 -19.94 3.97
N GLN A 281 -15.78 -21.18 3.94
CA GLN A 281 -15.00 -22.27 3.35
C GLN A 281 -14.87 -22.06 1.84
N PRO A 282 -13.73 -22.44 1.23
CA PRO A 282 -13.58 -22.39 -0.22
C PRO A 282 -14.74 -23.14 -0.91
N ASP A 283 -15.32 -22.53 -1.93
CA ASP A 283 -16.45 -23.03 -2.71
C ASP A 283 -17.79 -23.19 -1.96
N SER A 284 -17.92 -22.68 -0.72
CA SER A 284 -19.17 -22.62 0.01
C SER A 284 -20.04 -21.45 -0.45
N ASP A 285 -21.36 -21.59 -0.28
CA ASP A 285 -22.30 -20.50 -0.52
C ASP A 285 -22.07 -19.38 0.49
N PRO A 286 -21.88 -18.11 0.08
CA PRO A 286 -21.70 -16.99 0.98
C PRO A 286 -22.81 -16.81 2.03
N THR A 287 -24.01 -17.29 1.75
CA THR A 287 -25.16 -17.25 2.67
C THR A 287 -25.03 -18.23 3.84
N THR A 288 -24.10 -19.17 3.78
CA THR A 288 -23.84 -20.14 4.86
C THR A 288 -22.86 -19.63 5.92
N ARG A 289 -22.35 -18.42 5.77
CA ARG A 289 -21.44 -17.79 6.75
C ARG A 289 -22.17 -17.61 8.08
N GLU A 290 -21.54 -18.04 9.16
CA GLU A 290 -22.09 -17.83 10.50
C GLU A 290 -21.86 -16.39 10.94
N CYS A 291 -22.93 -15.70 11.33
CA CYS A 291 -22.90 -14.31 11.81
C CYS A 291 -23.71 -14.21 13.10
N LEU A 292 -23.04 -13.92 14.21
CA LEU A 292 -23.64 -13.91 15.54
C LEU A 292 -23.29 -12.63 16.28
N ALA A 293 -24.28 -12.08 17.02
CA ALA A 293 -24.02 -11.06 18.03
C ALA A 293 -23.26 -11.69 19.21
N GLU A 294 -21.94 -11.57 19.20
CA GLU A 294 -21.06 -12.21 20.20
C GLU A 294 -21.16 -11.50 21.55
N ARG A 295 -21.15 -10.15 21.55
CA ARG A 295 -21.20 -9.31 22.75
C ARG A 295 -22.05 -8.07 22.51
N VAL A 296 -22.90 -7.74 23.48
CA VAL A 296 -23.64 -6.47 23.53
C VAL A 296 -23.03 -5.62 24.65
N LEU A 297 -22.43 -4.51 24.28
CA LEU A 297 -21.78 -3.56 25.20
C LEU A 297 -22.78 -2.49 25.58
N SER A 298 -23.36 -2.61 26.76
CA SER A 298 -24.38 -1.72 27.31
C SER A 298 -23.82 -0.92 28.49
N GLY A 299 -24.48 0.20 28.81
CA GLY A 299 -24.09 1.05 29.94
C GLY A 299 -23.61 2.44 29.55
N HIS A 300 -23.84 2.86 28.33
CA HIS A 300 -23.77 4.26 27.92
C HIS A 300 -25.08 4.99 28.24
N ASP A 301 -24.96 6.23 28.70
CA ASP A 301 -26.12 7.08 28.98
C ASP A 301 -26.66 7.77 27.72
N TYR A 302 -25.82 7.89 26.69
CA TYR A 302 -26.09 8.54 25.42
C TYR A 302 -25.78 7.63 24.25
N ALA A 303 -26.16 8.06 23.04
CA ALA A 303 -25.86 7.37 21.79
C ALA A 303 -24.34 7.17 21.61
N VAL A 304 -23.94 6.04 21.07
CA VAL A 304 -22.53 5.73 20.82
C VAL A 304 -22.13 6.28 19.46
N ASN A 305 -21.16 7.22 19.46
CA ASN A 305 -20.78 7.99 18.27
C ASN A 305 -19.54 7.49 17.55
N ALA A 306 -18.56 6.94 18.30
CA ALA A 306 -17.31 6.47 17.72
C ALA A 306 -16.88 5.14 18.32
N LEU A 307 -16.15 4.39 17.52
CA LEU A 307 -15.54 3.09 17.83
C LEU A 307 -14.07 3.11 17.44
N ALA A 308 -13.23 2.35 18.16
CA ALA A 308 -11.85 2.10 17.73
C ALA A 308 -11.32 0.78 18.29
N TRP A 309 -10.91 -0.14 17.42
CA TRP A 309 -10.23 -1.37 17.79
C TRP A 309 -8.76 -1.13 18.09
N SER A 310 -8.24 -1.75 19.15
CA SER A 310 -6.79 -1.79 19.36
C SER A 310 -6.10 -2.61 18.25
N PRO A 311 -4.82 -2.32 17.91
CA PRO A 311 -4.11 -3.02 16.84
C PRO A 311 -3.96 -4.53 17.05
N ASP A 312 -4.07 -5.01 18.29
CA ASP A 312 -4.05 -6.42 18.68
C ASP A 312 -5.46 -7.04 18.80
N ASP A 313 -6.51 -6.27 18.47
CA ASP A 313 -7.92 -6.65 18.56
C ASP A 313 -8.40 -7.11 19.96
N THR A 314 -7.66 -6.74 21.03
CA THR A 314 -8.00 -7.13 22.42
C THR A 314 -8.90 -6.13 23.10
N ILE A 315 -8.84 -4.85 22.74
CA ILE A 315 -9.59 -3.75 23.36
C ILE A 315 -10.46 -3.06 22.29
N LEU A 316 -11.72 -2.82 22.65
CA LEU A 316 -12.59 -1.92 21.89
C LEU A 316 -12.83 -0.65 22.70
N LEU A 317 -12.60 0.52 22.08
CA LEU A 317 -13.01 1.80 22.61
C LEU A 317 -14.35 2.20 22.02
N THR A 318 -15.19 2.79 22.87
CA THR A 318 -16.47 3.39 22.46
C THR A 318 -16.59 4.79 23.05
N SER A 319 -17.17 5.75 22.34
CA SER A 319 -17.48 7.05 22.90
C SER A 319 -18.97 7.39 22.81
N ALA A 320 -19.48 8.03 23.86
CA ALA A 320 -20.81 8.59 23.93
C ALA A 320 -20.71 9.96 24.57
N GLU A 321 -21.15 11.01 23.88
CA GLU A 321 -20.95 12.40 24.29
C GLU A 321 -19.47 12.69 24.60
N HIS A 322 -19.11 13.05 25.82
CA HIS A 322 -17.75 13.37 26.28
C HIS A 322 -17.05 12.22 27.03
N VAL A 323 -17.65 11.05 27.08
CA VAL A 323 -17.16 9.87 27.81
C VAL A 323 -16.60 8.83 26.86
N ILE A 324 -15.39 8.33 27.12
CA ILE A 324 -14.82 7.17 26.44
C ILE A 324 -14.87 5.97 27.39
N LYS A 325 -15.35 4.85 26.90
CA LYS A 325 -15.32 3.55 27.61
C LYS A 325 -14.38 2.57 26.93
N MET A 326 -13.66 1.83 27.75
CA MET A 326 -12.79 0.75 27.31
C MET A 326 -13.43 -0.60 27.64
N TRP A 327 -13.40 -1.52 26.69
CA TRP A 327 -13.97 -2.85 26.80
C TRP A 327 -12.95 -3.92 26.40
N ASP A 328 -12.94 -5.02 27.14
CA ASP A 328 -12.27 -6.24 26.69
C ASP A 328 -13.10 -6.87 25.55
N ALA A 329 -12.54 -6.92 24.37
CA ALA A 329 -13.26 -7.38 23.18
C ALA A 329 -13.61 -8.87 23.23
N SER A 330 -12.79 -9.68 23.92
CA SER A 330 -13.00 -11.13 24.00
C SER A 330 -14.12 -11.52 24.96
N THR A 331 -14.23 -10.81 26.08
CA THR A 331 -15.21 -11.09 27.13
C THR A 331 -16.42 -10.18 27.09
N GLY A 332 -16.31 -9.01 26.47
CA GLY A 332 -17.30 -7.93 26.55
C GLY A 332 -17.30 -7.21 27.89
N ALA A 333 -16.30 -7.46 28.73
CA ALA A 333 -16.23 -6.86 30.06
C ALA A 333 -15.84 -5.39 29.98
N PHE A 334 -16.55 -4.57 30.75
CA PHE A 334 -16.19 -3.18 30.96
C PHE A 334 -14.88 -3.09 31.74
N LEU A 335 -13.89 -2.39 31.19
CA LEU A 335 -12.58 -2.23 31.80
C LEU A 335 -12.47 -0.91 32.55
N ARG A 336 -12.82 0.20 31.89
CA ARG A 336 -12.59 1.54 32.43
C ARG A 336 -13.47 2.58 31.77
N ASP A 337 -13.86 3.59 32.57
CA ASP A 337 -14.44 4.86 32.15
C ASP A 337 -13.37 5.97 32.15
N LEU A 338 -13.23 6.69 31.05
CA LEU A 338 -12.31 7.82 30.95
C LEU A 338 -13.10 9.13 31.08
N GLN A 339 -13.66 9.34 32.29
CA GLN A 339 -14.40 10.53 32.67
C GLN A 339 -13.48 11.63 33.24
N ASN A 340 -12.31 11.82 32.69
CA ASN A 340 -11.51 12.96 33.09
C ASN A 340 -12.02 14.21 32.36
N ASP A 341 -11.96 15.39 33.01
CA ASP A 341 -12.33 16.71 32.46
C ASP A 341 -11.53 17.10 31.18
N SER A 342 -11.17 16.07 30.40
CA SER A 342 -10.34 16.22 29.21
C SER A 342 -11.13 16.69 28.00
N HIS A 343 -12.40 16.33 27.92
CA HIS A 343 -13.33 16.80 26.91
C HIS A 343 -14.59 17.39 27.53
N SER A 344 -15.02 18.53 27.02
CA SER A 344 -16.20 19.26 27.50
C SER A 344 -17.39 19.20 26.54
N ASP A 345 -17.20 18.65 25.35
CA ASP A 345 -18.21 18.51 24.30
C ASP A 345 -18.09 17.12 23.64
N MET A 346 -18.96 16.80 22.71
CA MET A 346 -19.07 15.51 22.06
C MET A 346 -17.74 15.07 21.42
N ILE A 347 -17.31 13.86 21.74
CA ILE A 347 -16.18 13.18 21.09
C ILE A 347 -16.70 12.59 19.77
N THR A 348 -16.15 13.03 18.67
CA THR A 348 -16.59 12.67 17.32
C THR A 348 -15.79 11.54 16.70
N SER A 349 -14.55 11.35 17.16
CA SER A 349 -13.64 10.36 16.59
C SER A 349 -12.66 9.81 17.61
N LEU A 350 -12.40 8.50 17.49
CA LEU A 350 -11.40 7.74 18.25
C LEU A 350 -10.53 6.98 17.24
N VAL A 351 -9.23 6.98 17.45
CA VAL A 351 -8.28 6.23 16.60
C VAL A 351 -7.12 5.71 17.44
N TRP A 352 -6.78 4.43 17.34
CA TRP A 352 -5.59 3.86 17.97
C TRP A 352 -4.32 4.25 17.23
N LEU A 353 -3.22 4.38 17.97
CA LEU A 353 -1.89 4.46 17.39
C LEU A 353 -1.50 3.08 16.83
N PRO A 354 -0.91 3.02 15.62
CA PRO A 354 -0.58 1.74 14.98
C PRO A 354 0.39 0.85 15.78
N ASP A 355 1.19 1.46 16.67
CA ASP A 355 2.13 0.75 17.55
C ASP A 355 1.47 0.19 18.83
N GLY A 356 0.17 0.46 19.05
CA GLY A 356 -0.58 -0.01 20.21
C GLY A 356 -0.22 0.69 21.53
N THR A 357 0.65 1.71 21.52
CA THR A 357 1.08 2.41 22.73
C THR A 357 0.01 3.29 23.34
N GLY A 358 -1.01 3.67 22.55
CA GLY A 358 -2.10 4.52 22.98
C GLY A 358 -3.12 4.79 21.88
N PHE A 359 -3.95 5.79 22.12
CA PHE A 359 -4.99 6.21 21.16
C PHE A 359 -5.19 7.73 21.22
N VAL A 360 -5.94 8.26 20.25
CA VAL A 360 -6.23 9.67 20.09
C VAL A 360 -7.74 9.87 20.05
N SER A 361 -8.23 10.87 20.76
CA SER A 361 -9.62 11.33 20.71
C SER A 361 -9.71 12.75 20.15
N GLY A 362 -10.70 12.99 19.32
CA GLY A 362 -11.04 14.31 18.80
C GLY A 362 -12.46 14.71 19.18
N SER A 363 -12.63 15.98 19.54
CA SER A 363 -13.92 16.49 20.03
C SER A 363 -14.30 17.82 19.38
N MET A 364 -15.61 18.12 19.48
CA MET A 364 -16.18 19.42 19.11
C MET A 364 -15.72 20.55 20.02
N ASP A 365 -15.12 20.26 21.17
CA ASP A 365 -14.52 21.23 22.10
C ASP A 365 -13.20 21.84 21.61
N CYS A 366 -12.75 21.50 20.42
CA CYS A 366 -11.49 21.94 19.82
C CYS A 366 -10.24 21.34 20.46
N HIS A 367 -10.34 20.20 21.15
CA HIS A 367 -9.21 19.49 21.69
C HIS A 367 -8.99 18.15 20.98
N ILE A 368 -7.72 17.82 20.75
CA ILE A 368 -7.25 16.51 20.33
C ILE A 368 -6.37 15.98 21.44
N VAL A 369 -6.81 14.94 22.12
CA VAL A 369 -6.14 14.37 23.28
C VAL A 369 -5.50 13.05 22.91
N VAL A 370 -4.24 12.87 23.29
CA VAL A 370 -3.51 11.62 23.15
C VAL A 370 -3.45 10.92 24.50
N TRP A 371 -3.84 9.65 24.50
CA TRP A 371 -3.94 8.78 25.66
C TRP A 371 -2.95 7.62 25.54
N ASN A 372 -2.49 7.09 26.65
CA ASN A 372 -1.77 5.82 26.66
C ASN A 372 -2.74 4.63 26.57
N SER A 373 -2.22 3.43 26.38
CA SER A 373 -3.03 2.19 26.34
C SER A 373 -3.79 1.89 27.64
N SER A 374 -3.38 2.47 28.76
CA SER A 374 -4.10 2.36 30.04
C SER A 374 -5.24 3.37 30.19
N GLY A 375 -5.41 4.32 29.26
CA GLY A 375 -6.42 5.37 29.29
C GLY A 375 -6.06 6.57 30.17
N GLU A 376 -4.77 6.88 30.35
CA GLU A 376 -4.31 8.08 31.00
C GLU A 376 -3.93 9.12 29.94
N LYS A 377 -4.33 10.37 30.17
CA LYS A 377 -4.02 11.48 29.27
C LYS A 377 -2.51 11.72 29.25
N MET A 378 -1.92 11.69 28.09
CA MET A 378 -0.50 11.96 27.87
C MET A 378 -0.25 13.43 27.56
N TYR A 379 -0.88 13.95 26.51
CA TYR A 379 -0.76 15.34 26.05
C TYR A 379 -1.89 15.71 25.09
N GLU A 380 -1.98 17.00 24.80
CA GLU A 380 -2.87 17.54 23.75
C GLU A 380 -2.06 17.92 22.51
N LEU A 381 -2.59 17.59 21.34
CA LEU A 381 -1.97 17.94 20.07
C LEU A 381 -2.42 19.34 19.63
N GLY A 382 -1.44 20.13 19.12
CA GLY A 382 -1.71 21.43 18.51
C GLY A 382 -2.10 22.54 19.50
N ALA A 383 -2.05 22.29 20.81
CA ALA A 383 -2.17 23.33 21.82
C ALA A 383 -0.90 24.19 21.83
N ILE A 384 -1.00 25.47 21.43
CA ILE A 384 0.08 26.46 21.54
C ILE A 384 -0.26 27.36 22.72
N ASP A 385 0.63 27.44 23.72
CA ASP A 385 0.45 28.25 24.92
C ASP A 385 -0.88 27.99 25.66
N GLU A 386 -1.25 26.69 25.85
CA GLU A 386 -2.50 26.25 26.50
C GLU A 386 -3.79 26.73 25.81
N LYS A 387 -3.72 27.22 24.57
CA LYS A 387 -4.90 27.58 23.79
C LYS A 387 -5.41 26.37 23.01
N PRO A 388 -6.74 26.17 22.98
CA PRO A 388 -7.33 25.10 22.20
C PRO A 388 -7.04 25.26 20.71
N LEU A 389 -7.12 24.17 19.96
CA LEU A 389 -7.06 24.22 18.52
C LEU A 389 -8.11 25.17 17.94
N SER A 390 -7.78 25.81 16.84
CA SER A 390 -8.73 26.69 16.13
C SER A 390 -9.78 25.92 15.30
N ILE A 391 -9.98 24.60 15.57
CA ILE A 391 -10.85 23.72 14.77
C ILE A 391 -11.71 22.86 15.68
N ARG A 392 -13.02 22.88 15.48
CA ARG A 392 -13.92 21.85 16.00
C ARG A 392 -13.73 20.57 15.19
N VAL A 393 -13.29 19.53 15.84
CA VAL A 393 -12.94 18.28 15.15
C VAL A 393 -14.22 17.53 14.77
N THR A 394 -14.38 17.23 13.49
CA THR A 394 -15.47 16.39 13.00
C THR A 394 -15.05 14.93 12.89
N ASP A 395 -13.84 14.68 12.38
CA ASP A 395 -13.28 13.33 12.29
C ASP A 395 -11.74 13.34 12.29
N LEU A 396 -11.13 12.22 12.68
CA LEU A 396 -9.69 12.01 12.77
C LEU A 396 -9.28 10.71 12.08
N THR A 397 -8.08 10.70 11.54
CA THR A 397 -7.41 9.47 11.09
C THR A 397 -5.90 9.56 11.33
N ILE A 398 -5.27 8.42 11.55
CA ILE A 398 -3.80 8.29 11.64
C ILE A 398 -3.33 7.52 10.42
N THR A 399 -2.21 7.95 9.85
CA THR A 399 -1.58 7.19 8.76
C THR A 399 -1.03 5.87 9.31
N PRO A 400 -1.18 4.73 8.58
CA PRO A 400 -0.73 3.41 9.05
C PRO A 400 0.75 3.31 9.43
N ASP A 401 1.60 4.19 8.89
CA ASP A 401 3.02 4.31 9.27
C ASP A 401 3.24 4.99 10.65
N GLY A 402 2.16 5.48 11.28
CA GLY A 402 2.23 6.19 12.57
C GLY A 402 2.91 7.56 12.52
N SER A 403 3.19 8.10 11.34
CA SER A 403 3.93 9.36 11.22
C SER A 403 3.05 10.60 11.35
N ARG A 404 1.81 10.54 10.83
CA ARG A 404 0.91 11.70 10.70
C ARG A 404 -0.46 11.43 11.29
N LEU A 405 -1.03 12.46 11.92
CA LEU A 405 -2.44 12.51 12.28
C LEU A 405 -3.11 13.57 11.41
N VAL A 406 -4.24 13.21 10.83
CA VAL A 406 -5.06 14.12 10.02
C VAL A 406 -6.36 14.41 10.75
N ALA A 407 -6.64 15.68 11.00
CA ALA A 407 -7.86 16.17 11.61
C ALA A 407 -8.64 17.02 10.61
N VAL A 408 -9.94 16.79 10.53
CA VAL A 408 -10.84 17.60 9.70
C VAL A 408 -11.94 18.20 10.55
N GLY A 409 -12.39 19.41 10.17
CA GLY A 409 -13.45 20.05 10.93
C GLY A 409 -13.66 21.52 10.56
N THR A 410 -14.42 22.21 11.40
CA THR A 410 -14.83 23.60 11.21
C THR A 410 -13.94 24.53 12.02
N VAL A 411 -13.35 25.53 11.35
CA VAL A 411 -12.46 26.51 12.01
C VAL A 411 -13.29 27.46 12.87
N VAL A 412 -12.90 27.58 14.12
CA VAL A 412 -13.48 28.55 15.06
C VAL A 412 -12.70 29.86 14.93
N SER A 413 -13.26 30.80 14.16
CA SER A 413 -12.69 32.13 14.07
C SER A 413 -13.08 32.94 15.34
N PRO A 414 -12.18 33.78 15.91
CA PRO A 414 -12.57 34.69 16.95
C PRO A 414 -13.70 35.59 16.42
N PRO A 415 -14.68 36.00 17.29
CA PRO A 415 -15.82 36.79 16.85
C PRO A 415 -15.31 38.08 16.18
N PRO A 416 -15.86 38.43 15.00
CA PRO A 416 -15.45 39.67 14.31
C PRO A 416 -15.76 40.87 15.21
N ILE A 417 -14.83 41.80 15.26
CA ILE A 417 -14.91 43.03 16.06
C ILE A 417 -16.16 43.88 15.69
N ASN A 418 -16.70 43.66 14.52
CA ASN A 418 -17.94 44.29 14.06
C ASN A 418 -19.05 43.21 13.99
N ASN A 419 -20.17 43.41 14.64
CA ASN A 419 -21.32 42.51 14.83
C ASN A 419 -21.99 41.90 13.56
N ASN A 420 -21.28 41.80 12.45
CA ASN A 420 -21.73 41.11 11.24
C ASN A 420 -21.20 39.68 11.25
N PHE A 421 -21.83 38.81 12.04
CA PHE A 421 -21.61 37.37 11.95
C PHE A 421 -22.30 36.87 10.68
N ASP A 422 -21.50 36.53 9.68
CA ASP A 422 -21.97 35.83 8.47
C ASP A 422 -21.71 34.32 8.65
N PRO A 423 -22.75 33.51 8.92
CA PRO A 423 -22.58 32.07 9.11
C PRO A 423 -22.06 31.35 7.86
N SER A 424 -22.16 31.99 6.68
CA SER A 424 -21.64 31.44 5.41
C SER A 424 -20.10 31.48 5.32
N ARG A 425 -19.42 32.19 6.23
CA ARG A 425 -17.95 32.31 6.31
C ARG A 425 -17.28 31.32 7.27
N GLN A 426 -17.97 30.30 7.74
CA GLN A 426 -17.31 29.22 8.48
C GLN A 426 -16.34 28.51 7.52
N THR A 427 -15.04 28.71 7.72
CA THR A 427 -14.00 28.03 6.96
C THR A 427 -13.80 26.63 7.54
N ARG A 428 -13.77 25.62 6.68
CA ARG A 428 -13.43 24.25 7.04
C ARG A 428 -11.98 24.00 6.74
N SER A 429 -11.35 23.14 7.49
CA SER A 429 -9.93 22.86 7.32
C SER A 429 -9.60 21.41 7.57
N MET A 430 -8.63 20.92 6.79
CA MET A 430 -7.87 19.73 7.09
C MET A 430 -6.55 20.17 7.72
N LYS A 431 -6.22 19.67 8.88
CA LYS A 431 -4.93 19.91 9.57
C LYS A 431 -4.17 18.61 9.70
N VAL A 432 -2.90 18.64 9.36
CA VAL A 432 -2.01 17.49 9.44
C VAL A 432 -0.94 17.75 10.49
N PHE A 433 -0.84 16.84 11.44
CA PHE A 433 0.14 16.90 12.53
C PHE A 433 1.16 15.78 12.40
N SER A 434 2.40 16.06 12.80
CA SER A 434 3.40 15.03 13.03
C SER A 434 3.23 14.46 14.44
N LEU A 435 3.05 13.14 14.55
CA LEU A 435 2.95 12.49 15.87
C LEU A 435 4.29 12.51 16.62
N SER A 436 5.42 12.43 15.90
CA SER A 436 6.76 12.44 16.52
C SER A 436 7.15 13.83 17.05
N SER A 437 6.97 14.90 16.27
CA SER A 437 7.31 16.26 16.66
C SER A 437 6.17 17.00 17.37
N ARG A 438 4.93 16.47 17.34
CA ARG A 438 3.70 17.04 17.90
C ARG A 438 3.28 18.38 17.30
N ASN A 439 3.87 18.76 16.18
CA ASN A 439 3.62 20.04 15.52
C ASN A 439 2.66 19.89 14.34
N GLU A 440 1.92 20.94 14.02
CA GLU A 440 1.18 21.05 12.77
C GLU A 440 2.18 21.14 11.62
N LEU A 441 2.07 20.21 10.65
CA LEU A 441 2.90 20.20 9.45
C LEU A 441 2.37 21.16 8.41
N PHE A 442 1.06 21.11 8.15
CA PHE A 442 0.36 22.00 7.24
C PHE A 442 -1.14 21.99 7.50
N SER A 443 -1.82 22.99 6.95
CA SER A 443 -3.28 23.11 6.98
C SER A 443 -3.79 23.49 5.59
N VAL A 444 -4.89 22.87 5.18
CA VAL A 444 -5.56 23.13 3.91
C VAL A 444 -6.99 23.58 4.18
N GLY A 445 -7.36 24.74 3.64
CA GLY A 445 -8.74 25.24 3.68
C GLY A 445 -9.63 24.41 2.75
N LEU A 446 -10.78 23.98 3.27
CA LEU A 446 -11.78 23.23 2.54
C LEU A 446 -13.01 24.09 2.29
N THR A 447 -13.62 23.96 1.13
CA THR A 447 -14.76 24.80 0.71
C THR A 447 -16.09 24.34 1.28
N ASN A 448 -16.24 23.02 1.45
CA ASN A 448 -17.49 22.37 1.81
C ASN A 448 -17.43 21.81 3.23
N GLU A 449 -18.58 21.47 3.81
CA GLU A 449 -18.65 20.83 5.11
C GLU A 449 -18.08 19.40 5.01
N VAL A 450 -17.34 19.00 6.02
CA VAL A 450 -16.64 17.72 6.05
C VAL A 450 -17.30 16.82 7.07
N THR A 451 -17.54 15.56 6.68
CA THR A 451 -18.20 14.57 7.54
C THR A 451 -17.29 13.44 7.98
N SER A 452 -16.34 13.03 7.15
CA SER A 452 -15.38 11.97 7.51
C SER A 452 -14.04 12.10 6.83
N VAL A 453 -13.01 11.46 7.43
CA VAL A 453 -11.67 11.34 6.88
C VAL A 453 -11.13 9.92 7.11
N LYS A 454 -10.49 9.34 6.09
CA LYS A 454 -9.88 8.02 6.16
C LYS A 454 -8.52 8.03 5.46
N ALA A 455 -7.45 7.60 6.15
CA ALA A 455 -6.12 7.44 5.54
C ALA A 455 -6.07 6.14 4.72
N THR A 456 -5.26 6.15 3.65
CA THR A 456 -4.98 4.96 2.84
C THR A 456 -3.87 4.11 3.46
N ALA A 457 -3.85 2.81 3.13
CA ALA A 457 -2.87 1.86 3.64
C ALA A 457 -1.42 2.22 3.26
N ASP A 458 -1.21 2.94 2.17
CA ASP A 458 0.10 3.44 1.74
C ASP A 458 0.59 4.69 2.49
N SER A 459 -0.20 5.21 3.46
CA SER A 459 0.08 6.41 4.27
C SER A 459 0.27 7.70 3.46
N ARG A 460 -0.04 7.67 2.17
CA ARG A 460 0.18 8.80 1.26
C ARG A 460 -1.06 9.63 1.01
N TYR A 461 -2.22 8.99 0.93
CA TYR A 461 -3.46 9.68 0.60
C TYR A 461 -4.44 9.69 1.77
N VAL A 462 -5.39 10.62 1.71
CA VAL A 462 -6.56 10.66 2.59
C VAL A 462 -7.82 10.86 1.78
N LEU A 463 -8.86 10.12 2.13
CA LEU A 463 -10.20 10.24 1.58
C LEU A 463 -11.01 11.15 2.50
N ILE A 464 -11.66 12.17 1.95
CA ILE A 464 -12.45 13.15 2.70
C ILE A 464 -13.85 13.20 2.10
N SER A 465 -14.87 12.98 2.94
CA SER A 465 -16.28 13.12 2.53
C SER A 465 -16.77 14.53 2.80
N HIS A 466 -17.46 15.11 1.82
CA HIS A 466 -17.99 16.46 1.85
C HIS A 466 -19.48 16.50 1.57
N THR A 467 -20.21 17.40 2.21
CA THR A 467 -21.53 17.80 1.77
C THR A 467 -21.40 19.05 0.86
N PRO A 468 -22.20 19.20 -0.22
CA PRO A 468 -23.07 18.16 -0.78
C PRO A 468 -22.30 17.25 -1.75
N ASP A 469 -22.67 15.96 -1.77
CA ASP A 469 -22.48 15.01 -2.86
C ASP A 469 -21.07 14.83 -3.40
N GLU A 470 -20.03 15.07 -2.59
CA GLU A 470 -18.63 15.03 -3.06
C GLU A 470 -17.72 14.28 -2.08
N ILE A 471 -16.88 13.39 -2.61
CA ILE A 471 -15.79 12.76 -1.88
C ILE A 471 -14.50 13.11 -2.60
N GLN A 472 -13.45 13.47 -1.86
CA GLN A 472 -12.17 13.90 -2.41
C GLN A 472 -11.03 13.00 -1.90
N LEU A 473 -10.10 12.65 -2.80
CA LEU A 473 -8.85 11.99 -2.45
C LEU A 473 -7.71 13.02 -2.52
N TRP A 474 -7.01 13.19 -1.42
CA TRP A 474 -5.91 14.14 -1.27
C TRP A 474 -4.57 13.43 -1.09
N ASP A 475 -3.55 13.90 -1.77
CA ASP A 475 -2.16 13.48 -1.56
C ASP A 475 -1.54 14.36 -0.47
N LEU A 476 -1.10 13.73 0.62
CA LEU A 476 -0.51 14.42 1.78
C LEU A 476 0.88 14.99 1.49
N ASP A 477 1.63 14.39 0.57
CA ASP A 477 2.98 14.81 0.24
C ASP A 477 2.97 16.02 -0.70
N SER A 478 2.16 15.98 -1.75
CA SER A 478 2.00 17.10 -2.68
C SER A 478 1.00 18.15 -2.22
N GLN A 479 0.22 17.89 -1.16
CA GLN A 479 -0.84 18.75 -0.61
C GLN A 479 -1.87 19.16 -1.66
N ARG A 480 -2.22 18.22 -2.56
CA ARG A 480 -3.15 18.44 -3.67
C ARG A 480 -4.25 17.40 -3.71
N MET A 481 -5.41 17.84 -4.13
CA MET A 481 -6.48 16.93 -4.46
C MET A 481 -6.15 16.17 -5.75
N CYS A 482 -6.22 14.85 -5.70
CA CYS A 482 -5.92 13.95 -6.81
C CYS A 482 -7.16 13.51 -7.57
N GLN A 483 -8.26 13.22 -6.86
CA GLN A 483 -9.45 12.64 -7.45
C GLN A 483 -10.71 13.10 -6.71
N LYS A 484 -11.84 13.14 -7.44
CA LYS A 484 -13.19 13.40 -6.94
C LYS A 484 -14.13 12.26 -7.30
N TYR A 485 -15.03 11.96 -6.36
CA TYR A 485 -16.09 10.96 -6.56
C TYR A 485 -17.43 11.63 -6.30
N THR A 486 -18.35 11.49 -7.24
CA THR A 486 -19.66 12.14 -7.24
C THR A 486 -20.75 11.19 -7.69
N GLY A 487 -22.02 11.56 -7.48
CA GLY A 487 -23.17 10.80 -7.96
C GLY A 487 -24.04 10.19 -6.83
N HIS A 488 -23.51 10.11 -5.59
CA HIS A 488 -24.31 9.81 -4.39
C HIS A 488 -25.03 11.07 -3.92
N TYR A 489 -26.01 10.91 -3.04
CA TYR A 489 -26.71 12.03 -2.41
C TYR A 489 -26.31 12.15 -0.95
N HIS A 490 -25.75 13.32 -0.57
CA HIS A 490 -25.21 13.60 0.74
C HIS A 490 -25.60 15.03 1.16
N GLY A 491 -26.71 15.18 1.84
CA GLY A 491 -27.28 16.49 2.22
C GLY A 491 -26.97 16.90 3.64
N LYS A 492 -27.59 16.26 4.65
CA LYS A 492 -27.57 16.69 6.05
C LYS A 492 -26.97 15.69 7.03
N HIS A 493 -26.97 14.41 6.68
CA HIS A 493 -26.50 13.35 7.55
C HIS A 493 -24.98 13.23 7.54
N VAL A 494 -24.40 12.65 8.59
CA VAL A 494 -22.98 12.34 8.64
C VAL A 494 -22.76 11.00 7.97
N ILE A 495 -22.37 11.03 6.69
CA ILE A 495 -22.06 9.81 5.93
C ILE A 495 -20.54 9.63 5.89
N ARG A 496 -20.12 8.39 6.16
CA ARG A 496 -18.72 8.01 6.11
C ARG A 496 -18.40 7.23 4.85
N SER A 497 -17.25 7.49 4.29
CA SER A 497 -16.71 6.74 3.16
C SER A 497 -15.52 5.89 3.58
N SER A 498 -15.34 4.78 2.89
CA SER A 498 -14.28 3.80 3.14
C SER A 498 -13.55 3.43 1.87
N LEU A 499 -12.36 2.86 2.05
CA LEU A 499 -11.56 2.26 0.99
C LEU A 499 -11.65 0.74 1.11
N GLY A 500 -11.53 0.03 0.00
CA GLY A 500 -11.56 -1.42 0.06
C GLY A 500 -11.21 -2.14 -1.23
N GLY A 501 -11.32 -3.48 -1.18
CA GLY A 501 -10.86 -4.36 -2.24
C GLY A 501 -9.35 -4.57 -2.22
N SER A 502 -8.82 -5.29 -3.21
CA SER A 502 -7.38 -5.48 -3.36
C SER A 502 -6.70 -4.12 -3.54
N ASP A 503 -5.63 -3.89 -2.77
CA ASP A 503 -4.82 -2.67 -2.81
C ASP A 503 -5.66 -1.38 -2.64
N GLU A 504 -6.79 -1.45 -1.90
CA GLU A 504 -7.74 -0.34 -1.73
C GLU A 504 -8.18 0.26 -3.08
N GLY A 505 -8.43 -0.59 -4.07
CA GLY A 505 -8.78 -0.17 -5.44
C GLY A 505 -10.16 0.47 -5.59
N PHE A 506 -10.99 0.46 -4.53
CA PHE A 506 -12.35 1.00 -4.54
C PHE A 506 -12.58 2.02 -3.42
N VAL A 507 -13.45 2.97 -3.72
CA VAL A 507 -14.02 3.91 -2.75
C VAL A 507 -15.50 3.58 -2.60
N LEU A 508 -15.96 3.48 -1.35
CA LEU A 508 -17.36 3.20 -1.00
C LEU A 508 -17.93 4.35 -0.21
N SER A 509 -19.20 4.63 -0.39
CA SER A 509 -19.95 5.53 0.46
C SER A 509 -21.40 5.09 0.57
N GLY A 510 -21.98 5.34 1.73
CA GLY A 510 -23.42 5.38 1.87
C GLY A 510 -24.03 6.60 1.16
N SER A 511 -25.34 6.70 1.20
CA SER A 511 -26.09 7.80 0.62
C SER A 511 -27.43 7.98 1.34
N GLU A 512 -27.99 9.19 1.32
CA GLU A 512 -29.32 9.48 1.88
C GLU A 512 -30.46 8.90 1.02
N ASP A 513 -30.15 8.40 -0.18
CA ASP A 513 -31.08 7.73 -1.08
C ASP A 513 -31.22 6.22 -0.81
N GLN A 514 -30.74 5.72 0.33
CA GLN A 514 -30.81 4.31 0.75
C GLN A 514 -29.90 3.37 -0.06
N SER A 515 -29.02 3.93 -0.88
CA SER A 515 -28.12 3.17 -1.75
C SER A 515 -26.67 3.28 -1.30
N LEU A 516 -25.86 2.32 -1.72
CA LEU A 516 -24.41 2.36 -1.59
C LEU A 516 -23.79 2.63 -2.95
N TYR A 517 -22.78 3.46 -2.97
CA TYR A 517 -22.07 3.82 -4.17
C TYR A 517 -20.63 3.31 -4.10
N ILE A 518 -20.14 2.73 -5.19
CA ILE A 518 -18.81 2.16 -5.29
C ILE A 518 -18.13 2.71 -6.54
N TRP A 519 -17.00 3.37 -6.36
CA TRP A 519 -16.19 3.92 -7.44
C TRP A 519 -14.84 3.23 -7.52
N LYS A 520 -14.24 3.25 -8.71
CA LYS A 520 -12.84 2.90 -8.88
C LYS A 520 -11.95 4.04 -8.35
N ARG A 521 -11.03 3.75 -7.41
CA ARG A 521 -10.21 4.75 -6.73
C ARG A 521 -9.40 5.61 -7.72
N GLU A 522 -8.71 4.99 -8.68
CA GLU A 522 -7.79 5.69 -9.58
C GLU A 522 -8.50 6.56 -10.61
N THR A 523 -9.64 6.12 -11.11
CA THR A 523 -10.33 6.77 -12.23
C THR A 523 -11.50 7.63 -11.82
N GLY A 524 -12.04 7.45 -10.59
CA GLY A 524 -13.26 8.10 -10.12
C GLY A 524 -14.55 7.61 -10.81
N VAL A 525 -14.44 6.56 -11.64
CA VAL A 525 -15.59 6.01 -12.37
C VAL A 525 -16.49 5.25 -11.39
N LEU A 526 -17.79 5.56 -11.42
CA LEU A 526 -18.82 4.81 -10.69
C LEU A 526 -18.93 3.39 -11.27
N ILE A 527 -18.73 2.38 -10.42
CA ILE A 527 -18.74 0.96 -10.81
C ILE A 527 -20.10 0.33 -10.50
N GLU A 528 -20.59 0.52 -9.27
CA GLU A 528 -21.84 -0.09 -8.81
C GLU A 528 -22.63 0.87 -7.95
N VAL A 529 -23.97 0.72 -8.03
CA VAL A 529 -24.91 1.30 -7.09
C VAL A 529 -25.74 0.14 -6.53
N LEU A 530 -25.66 -0.07 -5.23
CA LEU A 530 -26.29 -1.20 -4.56
C LEU A 530 -27.43 -0.70 -3.71
N SER A 531 -28.63 -1.19 -3.97
CA SER A 531 -29.82 -0.94 -3.15
C SER A 531 -30.13 -2.16 -2.29
N GLY A 532 -30.62 -1.92 -1.08
CA GLY A 532 -30.97 -3.02 -0.19
C GLY A 532 -31.47 -2.55 1.16
N HIS A 533 -30.90 -1.48 1.72
CA HIS A 533 -31.39 -0.89 2.96
C HIS A 533 -32.84 -0.38 2.81
N GLY A 534 -33.55 -0.36 3.96
CA GLY A 534 -34.91 0.16 4.06
C GLY A 534 -34.92 1.69 4.04
N ASN A 535 -36.01 2.26 4.57
CA ASN A 535 -36.12 3.71 4.69
C ASN A 535 -35.09 4.26 5.66
N GLY A 536 -34.26 5.17 5.21
CA GLY A 536 -33.23 5.82 6.02
C GLY A 536 -31.93 6.00 5.28
N CYS A 537 -31.02 6.78 5.86
CA CYS A 537 -29.69 7.03 5.33
C CYS A 537 -28.79 5.80 5.55
N VAL A 538 -27.88 5.53 4.63
CA VAL A 538 -26.78 4.60 4.86
C VAL A 538 -25.61 5.42 5.43
N ASN A 539 -25.33 5.24 6.73
CA ASN A 539 -24.44 6.12 7.50
C ASN A 539 -22.97 5.77 7.37
N ASP A 540 -22.65 4.47 7.39
CA ASP A 540 -21.26 4.01 7.34
C ASP A 540 -21.12 2.74 6.52
N VAL A 541 -19.94 2.57 5.93
CA VAL A 541 -19.54 1.42 5.13
C VAL A 541 -18.13 1.01 5.50
N ALA A 542 -17.89 -0.27 5.69
CA ALA A 542 -16.58 -0.78 6.07
C ALA A 542 -16.25 -2.05 5.29
N TRP A 543 -15.13 -2.04 4.58
CA TRP A 543 -14.63 -3.24 3.88
C TRP A 543 -13.84 -4.12 4.83
N ASN A 544 -14.03 -5.44 4.73
CA ASN A 544 -13.27 -6.37 5.56
C ASN A 544 -11.78 -6.34 5.19
N PRO A 545 -10.87 -6.17 6.14
CA PRO A 545 -9.43 -6.01 5.84
C PRO A 545 -8.78 -7.30 5.33
N ARG A 546 -9.37 -8.48 5.57
CA ARG A 546 -8.81 -9.78 5.14
C ARG A 546 -9.58 -10.46 4.03
N ASP A 547 -10.89 -10.28 3.99
CA ASP A 547 -11.73 -10.85 2.94
C ASP A 547 -12.13 -9.76 1.93
N PRO A 548 -11.41 -9.64 0.80
CA PRO A 548 -11.70 -8.62 -0.19
C PRO A 548 -13.02 -8.86 -0.94
N GLY A 549 -13.69 -9.98 -0.71
CA GLY A 549 -15.04 -10.28 -1.20
C GLY A 549 -16.16 -9.91 -0.21
N LEU A 550 -15.83 -9.23 0.93
CA LEU A 550 -16.81 -8.93 1.97
C LEU A 550 -16.72 -7.48 2.41
N PHE A 551 -17.85 -6.79 2.48
CA PHE A 551 -17.95 -5.52 3.18
C PHE A 551 -19.28 -5.41 3.94
N ALA A 552 -19.36 -4.48 4.89
CA ALA A 552 -20.53 -4.20 5.70
C ALA A 552 -21.03 -2.78 5.46
N SER A 553 -22.32 -2.56 5.63
CA SER A 553 -22.96 -1.23 5.65
C SER A 553 -23.98 -1.15 6.80
N CYS A 554 -24.19 0.03 7.36
CA CYS A 554 -25.21 0.27 8.36
C CYS A 554 -26.08 1.47 8.00
N SER A 555 -27.28 1.50 8.56
CA SER A 555 -28.30 2.46 8.16
C SER A 555 -29.21 2.85 9.34
N ASP A 556 -29.96 3.94 9.14
CA ASP A 556 -31.08 4.36 10.01
C ASP A 556 -32.23 3.34 10.01
N ASP A 557 -32.19 2.33 9.12
CA ASP A 557 -33.17 1.23 9.13
C ASP A 557 -32.90 0.21 10.26
N HIS A 558 -32.04 0.53 11.22
CA HIS A 558 -31.59 -0.26 12.37
C HIS A 558 -30.85 -1.54 11.99
N THR A 559 -30.52 -1.74 10.72
CA THR A 559 -29.85 -2.96 10.24
C THR A 559 -28.42 -2.72 9.79
N ILE A 560 -27.63 -3.77 9.92
CA ILE A 560 -26.31 -3.90 9.30
C ILE A 560 -26.44 -4.95 8.21
N ARG A 561 -25.90 -4.68 7.03
CA ARG A 561 -25.88 -5.61 5.91
C ARG A 561 -24.49 -6.04 5.57
N LEU A 562 -24.33 -7.34 5.36
CA LEU A 562 -23.09 -7.93 4.85
C LEU A 562 -23.27 -8.22 3.35
N TRP A 563 -22.33 -7.74 2.57
CA TRP A 563 -22.32 -7.84 1.12
C TRP A 563 -21.23 -8.78 0.67
N SER A 564 -21.60 -9.76 -0.17
CA SER A 564 -20.66 -10.76 -0.73
C SER A 564 -20.95 -11.00 -2.21
N PRO A 565 -20.04 -11.66 -2.95
CA PRO A 565 -20.33 -12.10 -4.31
C PRO A 565 -21.53 -13.05 -4.35
N PRO A 566 -22.35 -13.00 -5.41
CA PRO A 566 -23.47 -13.94 -5.55
C PRO A 566 -22.96 -15.39 -5.64
N PRO A 567 -23.67 -16.35 -5.03
CA PRO A 567 -23.29 -17.77 -5.10
C PRO A 567 -23.38 -18.29 -6.54
N SER A 568 -22.52 -19.27 -6.85
CA SER A 568 -22.36 -19.80 -8.21
C SER A 568 -23.68 -20.30 -8.82
N ASN A 569 -24.60 -20.77 -8.01
CA ASN A 569 -25.90 -21.31 -8.42
C ASN A 569 -26.85 -20.22 -8.98
N LEU A 570 -26.75 -18.98 -8.48
CA LEU A 570 -27.57 -17.84 -8.93
C LEU A 570 -26.99 -17.14 -10.16
N VAL A 571 -25.74 -17.39 -10.50
CA VAL A 571 -25.06 -16.77 -11.65
C VAL A 571 -25.74 -17.17 -12.97
N GLY A 572 -26.27 -18.39 -13.08
CA GLY A 572 -27.01 -18.87 -14.25
C GLY A 572 -28.33 -18.12 -14.49
N GLU A 573 -29.08 -17.79 -13.43
CA GLU A 573 -30.37 -17.10 -13.53
C GLU A 573 -30.24 -15.60 -13.83
N LEU A 574 -29.14 -14.97 -13.41
CA LEU A 574 -28.88 -13.54 -13.67
C LEU A 574 -28.49 -13.29 -15.15
N HIS A 575 -27.83 -14.25 -15.80
CA HIS A 575 -27.52 -14.15 -17.24
C HIS A 575 -28.76 -14.18 -18.12
N ASP A 576 -29.79 -14.96 -17.76
CA ASP A 576 -31.02 -15.06 -18.51
C ASP A 576 -31.92 -13.79 -18.40
N ARG A 577 -31.86 -13.06 -17.27
CA ARG A 577 -32.64 -11.83 -17.08
C ARG A 577 -32.06 -10.61 -17.80
N HIS A 578 -30.74 -10.50 -17.96
CA HIS A 578 -30.12 -9.40 -18.71
C HIS A 578 -30.09 -9.60 -20.23
N GLY A 579 -30.23 -10.84 -20.71
CA GLY A 579 -30.40 -11.13 -22.13
C GLY A 579 -31.74 -10.68 -22.75
N LEU A 580 -32.73 -10.32 -21.90
CA LEU A 580 -34.05 -9.85 -22.32
C LEU A 580 -34.19 -8.31 -22.40
N LEU A 581 -33.19 -7.56 -21.87
CA LEU A 581 -33.24 -6.07 -21.90
C LEU A 581 -32.32 -5.44 -22.96
N SER A 582 -31.60 -6.26 -23.75
CA SER A 582 -30.72 -5.81 -24.86
C SER A 582 -31.23 -6.25 -26.24
N ARG A 583 -32.53 -6.38 -26.43
CA ARG A 583 -33.18 -6.51 -27.75
C ARG A 583 -34.11 -5.36 -28.01
#